data_beda7a4650276f869db860192355bc13
#
_entry.id   beda7a4650276f869db860192355bc13
#
_cell.length_a   1.000
_cell.length_b   1.000
_cell.length_c   1.000
_cell.angle_alpha   90.00
_cell.angle_beta   90.00
_cell.angle_gamma   90.00
#
_symmetry.space_group_name_H-M   'P 1'
#
loop_
_entity.id
_entity.type
_entity.pdbx_description
1 polymer ?
#
loop_
_entity_poly.entity_id
_entity_poly.type
_entity_poly.pdbx_seq_one_letter_code
_entity_poly.pdbx_strand_id
1 'polypeptide(L)'
;HELMHVVMYRAVGPGYRNIPAWLREGMATLAETYPNADYNRVLAESADANRLLPLQDLCVSFPADAGQAFLAYAESRSFTNYLYSKYGSGSTGLLSLVTQYASGVDCESGPARAFGVPLSTLEMNWRSSVLGQNTFLPVLQNASPYLVLLCLILIIPFIGIMITVRKKENEDEQESYE
;
A
#
# COMPACT_ATOMS: atom_id res chain seq x y z
N HIS A 1 19.72 16.49 7.68
CA HIS A 1 19.74 15.07 7.37
C HIS A 1 20.56 14.29 8.38
N GLU A 2 21.90 14.37 8.34
CA GLU A 2 22.82 13.58 9.19
C GLU A 2 22.59 13.76 10.69
N LEU A 3 22.18 14.96 11.13
CA LEU A 3 21.86 15.21 12.51
C LEU A 3 20.69 14.35 13.01
N MET A 4 19.70 14.07 12.15
CA MET A 4 18.57 13.22 12.52
C MET A 4 19.02 11.77 12.77
N HIS A 5 19.94 11.23 11.98
CA HIS A 5 20.54 9.91 12.23
C HIS A 5 21.23 9.85 13.61
N VAL A 6 21.99 10.91 13.95
CA VAL A 6 22.63 11.02 15.28
C VAL A 6 21.58 11.08 16.41
N VAL A 7 20.52 11.85 16.22
CA VAL A 7 19.43 11.98 17.21
C VAL A 7 18.74 10.63 17.42
N MET A 8 18.39 9.93 16.33
CA MET A 8 17.78 8.58 16.41
C MET A 8 18.72 7.59 17.11
N TYR A 9 20.01 7.58 16.74
CA TYR A 9 20.98 6.70 17.37
C TYR A 9 21.09 6.98 18.87
N ARG A 10 21.12 8.24 19.27
CA ARG A 10 21.14 8.62 20.71
C ARG A 10 19.88 8.22 21.45
N ALA A 11 18.75 8.23 20.79
CA ALA A 11 17.46 7.84 21.39
C ALA A 11 17.35 6.33 21.65
N VAL A 12 17.88 5.49 20.76
CA VAL A 12 17.66 4.03 20.82
C VAL A 12 18.94 3.19 20.86
N GLY A 13 20.12 3.81 20.81
CA GLY A 13 21.43 3.15 20.90
C GLY A 13 21.63 2.06 19.85
N PRO A 14 22.11 0.85 20.22
CA PRO A 14 22.37 -0.26 19.30
C PRO A 14 21.13 -0.72 18.53
N GLY A 15 19.91 -0.46 19.03
CA GLY A 15 18.64 -0.74 18.38
C GLY A 15 18.43 0.04 17.08
N TYR A 16 19.20 1.12 16.86
CA TYR A 16 19.16 1.90 15.61
C TYR A 16 19.28 1.04 14.33
N ARG A 17 20.11 0.00 14.36
CA ARG A 17 20.30 -0.91 13.23
C ARG A 17 19.04 -1.69 12.84
N ASN A 18 18.12 -1.86 13.77
CA ASN A 18 16.87 -2.59 13.55
C ASN A 18 15.78 -1.72 12.94
N ILE A 19 15.97 -0.39 12.92
CA ILE A 19 15.01 0.53 12.31
C ILE A 19 15.08 0.36 10.79
N PRO A 20 13.95 0.14 10.09
CA PRO A 20 13.92 0.03 8.64
C PRO A 20 14.53 1.23 7.92
N ALA A 21 15.18 0.97 6.77
CA ALA A 21 15.84 2.02 6.00
C ALA A 21 14.86 3.12 5.59
N TRP A 22 13.65 2.76 5.14
CA TRP A 22 12.62 3.74 4.78
C TRP A 22 12.28 4.71 5.93
N LEU A 23 12.26 4.23 7.18
CA LEU A 23 11.95 5.10 8.32
C LEU A 23 13.15 5.97 8.72
N ARG A 24 14.36 5.41 8.71
CA ARG A 24 15.58 6.18 9.02
C ARG A 24 15.76 7.33 8.04
N GLU A 25 15.71 7.01 6.74
CA GLU A 25 15.89 7.99 5.66
C GLU A 25 14.68 8.93 5.55
N GLY A 26 13.47 8.41 5.74
CA GLY A 26 12.25 9.21 5.75
C GLY A 26 12.24 10.25 6.86
N MET A 27 12.65 9.92 8.08
CA MET A 27 12.79 10.88 9.17
C MET A 27 13.91 11.88 8.92
N ALA A 28 15.05 11.44 8.37
CA ALA A 28 16.18 12.30 8.07
C ALA A 28 15.81 13.33 6.98
N THR A 29 15.18 12.90 5.90
CA THR A 29 14.71 13.79 4.82
C THR A 29 13.54 14.68 5.25
N LEU A 30 12.68 14.22 6.14
CA LEU A 30 11.60 15.04 6.68
C LEU A 30 12.12 16.19 7.57
N ALA A 31 13.26 15.98 8.24
CA ALA A 31 13.92 16.98 9.08
C ALA A 31 14.75 18.00 8.28
N GLU A 32 14.91 17.85 6.98
CA GLU A 32 15.63 18.81 6.15
C GLU A 32 14.88 20.13 6.04
N THR A 33 15.58 21.23 6.30
CA THR A 33 15.03 22.59 6.12
C THR A 33 14.75 22.88 4.65
N TYR A 34 15.59 22.35 3.75
CA TYR A 34 15.50 22.52 2.30
C TYR A 34 15.52 21.13 1.63
N PRO A 35 14.39 20.42 1.62
CA PRO A 35 14.32 19.12 0.96
C PRO A 35 14.48 19.29 -0.55
N ASN A 36 14.94 18.21 -1.21
CA ASN A 36 15.07 18.23 -2.66
C ASN A 36 13.71 18.51 -3.32
N ALA A 37 13.67 19.54 -4.16
CA ALA A 37 12.43 20.00 -4.81
C ALA A 37 11.84 18.98 -5.80
N ASP A 38 12.67 18.06 -6.33
CA ASP A 38 12.25 17.04 -7.29
C ASP A 38 11.54 15.84 -6.64
N TYR A 39 11.61 15.67 -5.32
CA TYR A 39 10.96 14.53 -4.65
C TYR A 39 9.47 14.41 -4.97
N ASN A 40 8.73 15.50 -4.89
CA ASN A 40 7.30 15.48 -5.17
C ASN A 40 6.99 15.15 -6.64
N ARG A 41 7.81 15.67 -7.58
CA ARG A 41 7.65 15.39 -9.02
C ARG A 41 7.92 13.93 -9.33
N VAL A 42 9.06 13.40 -8.89
CA VAL A 42 9.45 12.00 -9.14
C VAL A 42 8.46 11.03 -8.50
N LEU A 43 7.97 11.34 -7.30
CA LEU A 43 6.95 10.55 -6.62
C LEU A 43 5.64 10.50 -7.42
N ALA A 44 5.14 11.65 -7.90
CA ALA A 44 3.92 11.74 -8.69
C ALA A 44 4.06 10.99 -10.02
N GLU A 45 5.14 11.24 -10.78
CA GLU A 45 5.43 10.54 -12.04
C GLU A 45 5.54 9.02 -11.87
N SER A 46 6.13 8.56 -10.76
CA SER A 46 6.25 7.13 -10.46
C SER A 46 4.92 6.52 -10.03
N ALA A 47 4.11 7.25 -9.29
CA ALA A 47 2.76 6.84 -8.91
C ALA A 47 1.87 6.68 -10.15
N ASP A 48 1.85 7.66 -11.04
CA ASP A 48 1.07 7.63 -12.29
C ASP A 48 1.51 6.50 -13.22
N ALA A 49 2.81 6.20 -13.24
CA ALA A 49 3.38 5.11 -14.03
C ALA A 49 3.29 3.72 -13.35
N ASN A 50 2.70 3.64 -12.15
CA ASN A 50 2.63 2.43 -11.32
C ASN A 50 4.02 1.78 -11.08
N ARG A 51 5.04 2.62 -10.79
CA ARG A 51 6.43 2.21 -10.59
C ARG A 51 6.95 2.49 -9.18
N LEU A 52 6.03 2.67 -8.21
CA LEU A 52 6.40 2.83 -6.81
C LEU A 52 7.03 1.54 -6.28
N LEU A 53 8.05 1.70 -5.45
CA LEU A 53 8.72 0.60 -4.76
C LEU A 53 7.82 0.11 -3.61
N PRO A 54 7.71 -1.21 -3.36
CA PRO A 54 7.08 -1.71 -2.15
C PRO A 54 7.89 -1.27 -0.92
N LEU A 55 7.23 -0.71 0.09
CA LEU A 55 7.92 -0.31 1.32
C LEU A 55 8.60 -1.49 2.04
N GLN A 56 8.09 -2.69 1.84
CA GLN A 56 8.71 -3.93 2.34
C GLN A 56 10.12 -4.12 1.76
N ASP A 57 10.37 -3.76 0.50
CA ASP A 57 11.67 -3.87 -0.15
C ASP A 57 12.66 -2.81 0.39
N LEU A 58 12.15 -1.73 0.94
CA LEU A 58 12.92 -0.65 1.57
C LEU A 58 13.20 -0.85 3.06
N CYS A 59 12.91 -2.05 3.61
CA CYS A 59 13.14 -2.34 5.02
C CYS A 59 14.62 -2.45 5.37
N VAL A 60 15.41 -3.10 4.53
CA VAL A 60 16.83 -3.38 4.81
C VAL A 60 17.73 -2.27 4.27
N SER A 61 17.60 -1.95 2.99
CA SER A 61 18.44 -0.96 2.29
C SER A 61 17.71 -0.39 1.09
N PHE A 62 18.19 0.73 0.58
CA PHE A 62 17.71 1.29 -0.67
C PHE A 62 18.39 0.60 -1.87
N PRO A 63 17.73 0.63 -3.06
CA PRO A 63 18.31 0.12 -4.28
C PRO A 63 19.66 0.78 -4.62
N ALA A 64 20.56 0.04 -5.29
CA ALA A 64 21.85 0.58 -5.71
C ALA A 64 21.75 1.49 -6.96
N ASP A 65 20.71 1.34 -7.76
CA ASP A 65 20.44 2.23 -8.89
C ASP A 65 20.10 3.64 -8.40
N ALA A 66 20.75 4.65 -8.93
CA ALA A 66 20.61 6.03 -8.47
C ALA A 66 19.18 6.59 -8.63
N GLY A 67 18.49 6.23 -9.72
CA GLY A 67 17.12 6.68 -9.96
C GLY A 67 16.13 6.03 -8.99
N GLN A 68 16.28 4.73 -8.76
CA GLN A 68 15.46 4.01 -7.78
C GLN A 68 15.78 4.43 -6.34
N ALA A 69 17.06 4.68 -6.02
CA ALA A 69 17.42 5.21 -4.71
C ALA A 69 16.79 6.59 -4.47
N PHE A 70 16.80 7.46 -5.48
CA PHE A 70 16.18 8.78 -5.40
C PHE A 70 14.65 8.67 -5.18
N LEU A 71 14.00 7.74 -5.87
CA LEU A 71 12.58 7.44 -5.65
C LEU A 71 12.35 6.90 -4.22
N ALA A 72 13.21 6.01 -3.74
CA ALA A 72 13.12 5.48 -2.38
C ALA A 72 13.18 6.58 -1.30
N TYR A 73 14.05 7.59 -1.49
CA TYR A 73 14.06 8.79 -0.62
C TYR A 73 12.75 9.58 -0.69
N ALA A 74 12.23 9.81 -1.89
CA ALA A 74 10.97 10.53 -2.09
C ALA A 74 9.78 9.80 -1.45
N GLU A 75 9.68 8.48 -1.64
CA GLU A 75 8.64 7.63 -1.04
C GLU A 75 8.77 7.61 0.48
N SER A 76 9.97 7.37 1.01
CA SER A 76 10.23 7.31 2.44
C SER A 76 9.86 8.60 3.15
N ARG A 77 10.23 9.75 2.56
CA ARG A 77 9.86 11.07 3.07
C ARG A 77 8.34 11.26 3.07
N SER A 78 7.69 10.98 1.96
CA SER A 78 6.23 11.15 1.81
C SER A 78 5.46 10.24 2.76
N PHE A 79 5.85 8.97 2.86
CA PHE A 79 5.22 8.01 3.75
C PHE A 79 5.44 8.37 5.23
N THR A 80 6.65 8.77 5.62
CA THR A 80 6.93 9.22 6.99
C THR A 80 6.12 10.47 7.35
N ASN A 81 5.95 11.41 6.41
CA ASN A 81 5.10 12.58 6.61
C ASN A 81 3.61 12.21 6.76
N TYR A 82 3.15 11.22 6.00
CA TYR A 82 1.82 10.66 6.14
C TYR A 82 1.60 10.06 7.53
N LEU A 83 2.55 9.26 8.01
CA LEU A 83 2.49 8.69 9.36
C LEU A 83 2.49 9.79 10.43
N TYR A 84 3.38 10.78 10.29
CA TYR A 84 3.44 11.93 11.19
C TYR A 84 2.10 12.67 11.29
N SER A 85 1.42 12.83 10.16
CA SER A 85 0.17 13.60 10.09
C SER A 85 -1.07 12.82 10.53
N LYS A 86 -1.09 11.48 10.39
CA LYS A 86 -2.28 10.66 10.58
C LYS A 86 -2.24 9.74 11.79
N TYR A 87 -1.04 9.38 12.28
CA TYR A 87 -0.90 8.37 13.32
C TYR A 87 -0.14 8.90 14.54
N GLY A 88 -0.70 8.71 15.71
CA GLY A 88 -0.03 8.87 16.98
C GLY A 88 0.41 10.28 17.37
N SER A 89 -0.31 11.34 16.97
CA SER A 89 -0.02 12.72 17.37
C SER A 89 1.39 13.21 16.94
N GLY A 90 1.76 13.01 15.68
CA GLY A 90 2.97 13.59 15.10
C GLY A 90 4.27 12.93 15.62
N SER A 91 5.11 13.69 16.26
CA SER A 91 6.42 13.21 16.75
C SER A 91 6.34 12.05 17.76
N THR A 92 5.30 12.02 18.59
CA THR A 92 5.09 10.94 19.57
C THR A 92 4.80 9.61 18.88
N GLY A 93 4.02 9.63 17.81
CA GLY A 93 3.73 8.43 17.02
C GLY A 93 4.98 7.88 16.34
N LEU A 94 5.78 8.75 15.69
CA LEU A 94 7.03 8.32 15.07
C LEU A 94 8.03 7.79 16.10
N LEU A 95 8.12 8.40 17.28
CA LEU A 95 8.98 7.92 18.35
C LEU A 95 8.53 6.54 18.86
N SER A 96 7.23 6.31 19.00
CA SER A 96 6.68 4.99 19.33
C SER A 96 7.10 3.94 18.29
N LEU A 97 6.94 4.25 16.99
CA LEU A 97 7.34 3.36 15.91
C LEU A 97 8.84 3.06 15.92
N VAL A 98 9.68 4.08 16.06
CA VAL A 98 11.15 3.93 16.21
C VAL A 98 11.50 3.01 17.36
N THR A 99 10.82 3.16 18.51
CA THR A 99 11.06 2.32 19.70
C THR A 99 10.66 0.87 19.47
N GLN A 100 9.54 0.60 18.78
CA GLN A 100 9.14 -0.76 18.42
C GLN A 100 10.17 -1.43 17.51
N TYR A 101 10.63 -0.75 16.48
CA TYR A 101 11.66 -1.29 15.60
C TYR A 101 13.00 -1.49 16.31
N ALA A 102 13.41 -0.53 17.15
CA ALA A 102 14.64 -0.62 17.91
C ALA A 102 14.66 -1.84 18.87
N SER A 103 13.49 -2.30 19.33
CA SER A 103 13.35 -3.51 20.14
C SER A 103 13.47 -4.81 19.34
N GLY A 104 13.64 -4.75 18.01
CA GLY A 104 13.82 -5.91 17.13
C GLY A 104 12.53 -6.46 16.54
N VAL A 105 11.46 -5.66 16.53
CA VAL A 105 10.23 -6.02 15.81
C VAL A 105 10.50 -5.98 14.31
N ASP A 106 9.94 -6.94 13.57
CA ASP A 106 10.07 -7.00 12.12
C ASP A 106 9.38 -5.82 11.41
N CYS A 107 9.75 -5.63 10.13
CA CYS A 107 9.34 -4.46 9.36
C CYS A 107 7.82 -4.36 9.19
N GLU A 108 7.12 -5.46 8.96
CA GLU A 108 5.67 -5.49 8.76
C GLU A 108 4.92 -5.25 10.08
N SER A 109 5.42 -5.84 11.18
CA SER A 109 4.74 -5.81 12.48
C SER A 109 5.00 -4.56 13.31
N GLY A 110 6.07 -3.78 12.99
CA GLY A 110 6.41 -2.57 13.74
C GLY A 110 5.25 -1.57 13.82
N PRO A 111 4.64 -1.17 12.70
CA PRO A 111 3.48 -0.28 12.72
C PRO A 111 2.24 -0.89 13.38
N ALA A 112 2.05 -2.21 13.27
CA ALA A 112 0.94 -2.89 13.95
C ALA A 112 1.05 -2.75 15.47
N ARG A 113 2.28 -2.80 16.03
CA ARG A 113 2.52 -2.58 17.46
C ARG A 113 2.41 -1.10 17.87
N ALA A 114 2.86 -0.19 17.01
CA ALA A 114 2.85 1.24 17.32
C ALA A 114 1.47 1.89 17.12
N PHE A 115 0.73 1.48 16.09
CA PHE A 115 -0.51 2.13 15.61
C PHE A 115 -1.70 1.19 15.49
N GLY A 116 -1.54 -0.12 15.70
CA GLY A 116 -2.60 -1.12 15.52
C GLY A 116 -2.84 -1.50 14.06
N VAL A 117 -2.00 -1.03 13.11
CA VAL A 117 -2.18 -1.23 11.66
C VAL A 117 -0.86 -1.71 11.04
N PRO A 118 -0.83 -2.84 10.30
CA PRO A 118 0.38 -3.37 9.69
C PRO A 118 0.90 -2.48 8.55
N LEU A 119 2.20 -2.61 8.21
CA LEU A 119 2.88 -1.79 7.20
C LEU A 119 2.17 -1.83 5.84
N SER A 120 1.81 -3.03 5.38
CA SER A 120 1.13 -3.24 4.10
C SER A 120 -0.20 -2.46 3.99
N THR A 121 -0.98 -2.42 5.06
CA THR A 121 -2.23 -1.64 5.13
C THR A 121 -1.95 -0.14 5.17
N LEU A 122 -0.92 0.30 5.90
CA LEU A 122 -0.52 1.71 5.93
C LEU A 122 -0.03 2.19 4.58
N GLU A 123 0.75 1.37 3.88
CA GLU A 123 1.22 1.65 2.52
C GLU A 123 0.04 1.80 1.55
N MET A 124 -0.91 0.88 1.58
CA MET A 124 -2.12 0.96 0.76
C MET A 124 -2.93 2.23 1.04
N ASN A 125 -3.12 2.59 2.30
CA ASN A 125 -3.83 3.80 2.70
C ASN A 125 -3.08 5.08 2.28
N TRP A 126 -1.76 5.10 2.39
CA TRP A 126 -0.93 6.21 1.92
C TRP A 126 -1.02 6.36 0.41
N ARG A 127 -0.84 5.28 -0.36
CA ARG A 127 -0.95 5.30 -1.83
C ARG A 127 -2.31 5.82 -2.29
N SER A 128 -3.39 5.40 -1.66
CA SER A 128 -4.74 5.86 -2.02
C SER A 128 -5.03 7.30 -1.61
N SER A 129 -4.64 7.70 -0.40
CA SER A 129 -5.01 9.01 0.16
C SER A 129 -4.09 10.15 -0.23
N VAL A 130 -2.80 9.87 -0.47
CA VAL A 130 -1.77 10.90 -0.77
C VAL A 130 -1.45 10.94 -2.26
N LEU A 131 -1.41 9.78 -2.92
CA LEU A 131 -1.01 9.67 -4.32
C LEU A 131 -2.20 9.49 -5.27
N GLY A 132 -3.41 9.43 -4.76
CA GLY A 132 -4.63 9.26 -5.57
C GLY A 132 -4.73 7.92 -6.29
N GLN A 133 -3.88 6.94 -5.93
CA GLN A 133 -3.91 5.62 -6.55
C GLN A 133 -5.15 4.84 -6.11
N ASN A 134 -5.99 4.48 -7.07
CA ASN A 134 -7.11 3.57 -6.83
C ASN A 134 -6.58 2.13 -6.69
N THR A 135 -6.38 1.70 -5.46
CA THR A 135 -5.91 0.33 -5.14
C THR A 135 -6.92 -0.76 -5.53
N PHE A 136 -8.17 -0.40 -5.85
CA PHE A 136 -9.20 -1.33 -6.28
C PHE A 136 -9.04 -1.80 -7.74
N LEU A 137 -8.47 -0.99 -8.64
CA LEU A 137 -8.34 -1.37 -10.05
C LEU A 137 -7.44 -2.61 -10.27
N PRO A 138 -6.25 -2.71 -9.71
CA PRO A 138 -5.41 -3.91 -9.90
C PRO A 138 -6.02 -5.17 -9.26
N VAL A 139 -6.75 -5.04 -8.15
CA VAL A 139 -7.48 -6.18 -7.54
C VAL A 139 -8.60 -6.66 -8.47
N LEU A 140 -9.37 -5.73 -9.07
CA LEU A 140 -10.40 -6.09 -10.06
C LEU A 140 -9.81 -6.72 -11.33
N GLN A 141 -8.70 -6.20 -11.82
CA GLN A 141 -8.03 -6.75 -13.01
C GLN A 141 -7.54 -8.19 -12.78
N ASN A 142 -6.96 -8.48 -11.61
CA ASN A 142 -6.52 -9.83 -11.24
C ASN A 142 -7.69 -10.76 -10.91
N ALA A 143 -8.82 -10.23 -10.41
CA ALA A 143 -10.05 -10.99 -10.17
C ALA A 143 -10.91 -11.19 -11.42
N SER A 144 -10.68 -10.42 -12.49
CA SER A 144 -11.46 -10.43 -13.73
C SER A 144 -11.72 -11.84 -14.31
N PRO A 145 -10.72 -12.75 -14.46
CA PRO A 145 -10.99 -14.08 -14.99
C PRO A 145 -11.91 -14.91 -14.08
N TYR A 146 -11.80 -14.75 -12.76
CA TYR A 146 -12.66 -15.45 -11.80
C TYR A 146 -14.07 -14.88 -11.77
N LEU A 147 -14.25 -13.57 -11.95
CA LEU A 147 -15.55 -12.93 -12.04
C LEU A 147 -16.28 -13.33 -13.32
N VAL A 148 -15.57 -13.42 -14.46
CA VAL A 148 -16.13 -13.94 -15.71
C VAL A 148 -16.58 -15.39 -15.55
N LEU A 149 -15.77 -16.24 -14.92
CA LEU A 149 -16.10 -17.63 -14.67
C LEU A 149 -17.33 -17.76 -13.76
N LEU A 150 -17.41 -16.95 -12.69
CA LEU A 150 -18.56 -16.89 -11.79
C LEU A 150 -19.84 -16.48 -12.53
N CYS A 151 -19.75 -15.45 -13.39
CA CYS A 151 -20.86 -15.01 -14.21
C CYS A 151 -21.36 -16.12 -15.17
N LEU A 152 -20.46 -16.86 -15.81
CA LEU A 152 -20.81 -17.97 -16.68
C LEU A 152 -21.51 -19.10 -15.91
N ILE A 153 -21.00 -19.46 -14.73
CA ILE A 153 -21.62 -20.48 -13.87
C ILE A 153 -23.04 -20.11 -13.43
N LEU A 154 -23.31 -18.83 -13.22
CA LEU A 154 -24.64 -18.35 -12.79
C LEU A 154 -25.60 -18.15 -13.97
N ILE A 155 -25.12 -17.64 -15.11
CA ILE A 155 -25.94 -17.27 -16.26
C ILE A 155 -26.36 -18.49 -17.07
N ILE A 156 -25.48 -19.48 -17.29
CA ILE A 156 -25.77 -20.65 -18.08
C ILE A 156 -26.96 -21.47 -17.54
N PRO A 157 -27.04 -21.84 -16.26
CA PRO A 157 -28.19 -22.56 -15.72
C PRO A 157 -29.47 -21.69 -15.74
N PHE A 158 -29.35 -20.38 -15.56
CA PHE A 158 -30.49 -19.48 -15.59
C PHE A 158 -31.11 -19.41 -17.00
N ILE A 159 -30.28 -19.35 -18.04
CA ILE A 159 -30.74 -19.42 -19.45
C ILE A 159 -31.37 -20.79 -19.71
N GLY A 160 -30.78 -21.87 -19.23
CA GLY A 160 -31.33 -23.23 -19.38
C GLY A 160 -32.74 -23.35 -18.78
N ILE A 161 -32.94 -22.83 -17.57
CA ILE A 161 -34.25 -22.81 -16.89
C ILE A 161 -35.26 -21.97 -17.70
N MET A 162 -34.87 -20.78 -18.17
CA MET A 162 -35.75 -19.94 -19.00
C MET A 162 -36.20 -20.62 -20.28
N ILE A 163 -35.31 -21.33 -20.96
CA ILE A 163 -35.63 -22.06 -22.21
C ILE A 163 -36.60 -23.21 -21.91
N THR A 164 -36.39 -23.97 -20.84
CA THR A 164 -37.28 -25.09 -20.47
C THR A 164 -38.66 -24.62 -20.06
N VAL A 165 -38.77 -23.50 -19.33
CA VAL A 165 -40.05 -22.92 -18.92
C VAL A 165 -40.83 -22.44 -20.17
N ARG A 166 -40.20 -21.71 -21.10
CA ARG A 166 -40.82 -21.25 -22.34
C ARG A 166 -41.25 -22.41 -23.24
N LYS A 167 -40.45 -23.48 -23.28
CA LYS A 167 -40.83 -24.66 -24.08
C LYS A 167 -42.10 -25.33 -23.53
N LYS A 168 -42.21 -25.42 -22.21
CA LYS A 168 -43.38 -26.00 -21.55
C LYS A 168 -44.64 -25.14 -21.74
N GLU A 169 -44.54 -23.81 -21.66
CA GLU A 169 -45.67 -22.91 -21.97
C GLU A 169 -46.19 -23.09 -23.41
N ASN A 170 -45.29 -23.24 -24.39
CA ASN A 170 -45.67 -23.43 -25.77
C ASN A 170 -46.29 -24.83 -26.02
N GLU A 171 -45.89 -25.87 -25.28
CA GLU A 171 -46.48 -27.22 -25.38
C GLU A 171 -47.90 -27.21 -24.75
N ASP A 172 -48.08 -26.55 -23.62
CA ASP A 172 -49.39 -26.42 -22.92
C ASP A 172 -50.40 -25.58 -23.75
N GLU A 173 -49.93 -24.57 -24.52
CA GLU A 173 -50.81 -23.84 -25.47
C GLU A 173 -51.24 -24.66 -26.65
N GLN A 174 -50.41 -25.55 -27.18
CA GLN A 174 -50.77 -26.42 -28.35
C GLN A 174 -51.78 -27.51 -27.97
N GLU A 175 -51.69 -28.10 -26.77
CA GLU A 175 -52.70 -29.04 -26.26
C GLU A 175 -54.05 -28.43 -25.98
N SER A 176 -54.16 -27.10 -25.79
CA SER A 176 -55.43 -26.39 -25.53
C SER A 176 -56.22 -26.11 -26.83
N TYR A 177 -55.67 -26.33 -28.01
CA TYR A 177 -56.32 -26.08 -29.30
C TYR A 177 -56.73 -27.36 -30.07
N GLU A 178 -56.47 -28.56 -29.52
CA GLU A 178 -57.02 -29.82 -30.02
C GLU A 178 -58.29 -30.24 -29.21
#